data_902d3b2d5a8dad9e9bd662d868c01f66
#
_entry.id   902d3b2d5a8dad9e9bd662d868c01f66
#
_cell.length_a   1.000
_cell.length_b   1.000
_cell.length_c   1.000
_cell.angle_alpha   90.00
_cell.angle_beta   90.00
_cell.angle_gamma   90.00
#
_symmetry.space_group_name_H-M   'P 1'
#
loop_
_entity.id
_entity.type
_entity.pdbx_description
1 polymer ?
#
loop_
_entity_poly.entity_id
_entity_poly.type
_entity_poly.pdbx_seq_one_letter_code
_entity_poly.pdbx_strand_id
1 'polypeptide(L)'
;PYGRVLGKWTDKMAAETANAIICLVPARVETKWWHTLAKHMVAWCAIGGRLKFYDEHGAETPHSAPFPSAVCLLHRPELLSQFQRSFEPLGLVYVQHGLRAL
;
A
#
# COMPACT_ATOMS: atom_id res chain seq x y z
N PRO A 1 -19.72 -2.37 -0.73
CA PRO A 1 -19.49 -0.97 -0.90
C PRO A 1 -18.01 -0.55 -0.83
N TYR A 2 -17.39 -0.69 0.34
CA TYR A 2 -16.00 -0.23 0.49
C TYR A 2 -15.07 -0.99 -0.45
N GLY A 3 -15.18 -2.30 -0.48
CA GLY A 3 -14.34 -3.12 -1.35
C GLY A 3 -14.59 -2.86 -2.83
N ARG A 4 -15.83 -2.53 -3.20
CA ARG A 4 -16.16 -2.22 -4.58
C ARG A 4 -15.51 -0.91 -5.03
N VAL A 5 -15.59 0.11 -4.19
CA VAL A 5 -14.96 1.40 -4.47
C VAL A 5 -13.45 1.24 -4.55
N LEU A 6 -12.88 0.51 -3.61
CA LEU A 6 -11.44 0.29 -3.57
C LEU A 6 -10.99 -0.50 -4.81
N GLY A 7 -11.78 -1.47 -5.26
CA GLY A 7 -11.47 -2.20 -6.48
C GLY A 7 -11.35 -1.31 -7.71
N LYS A 8 -12.24 -0.33 -7.83
CA LYS A 8 -12.15 0.64 -8.94
C LYS A 8 -10.87 1.47 -8.88
N TRP A 9 -10.49 1.91 -7.70
CA TRP A 9 -9.26 2.68 -7.52
C TRP A 9 -8.03 1.83 -7.81
N THR A 10 -8.00 0.58 -7.36
CA THR A 10 -6.86 -0.30 -7.60
C THR A 10 -6.71 -0.65 -9.08
N ASP A 11 -7.83 -0.83 -9.80
CA ASP A 11 -7.78 -1.05 -11.24
C ASP A 11 -7.18 0.15 -11.96
N LYS A 12 -7.56 1.35 -11.55
CA LYS A 12 -7.04 2.58 -12.13
C LYS A 12 -5.55 2.73 -11.85
N MET A 13 -5.13 2.45 -10.63
CA MET A 13 -3.70 2.52 -10.27
C MET A 13 -2.89 1.48 -11.03
N ALA A 14 -3.44 0.29 -11.21
CA ALA A 14 -2.75 -0.78 -11.95
C ALA A 14 -2.56 -0.40 -13.41
N ALA A 15 -3.50 0.34 -13.99
CA ALA A 15 -3.42 0.77 -15.38
C ALA A 15 -2.46 1.95 -15.60
N GLU A 16 -2.18 2.72 -14.56
CA GLU A 16 -1.30 3.89 -14.67
C GLU A 16 0.16 3.46 -14.57
N THR A 17 0.85 3.44 -15.69
CA THR A 17 2.24 2.97 -15.74
C THR A 17 3.27 4.07 -15.98
N ALA A 18 2.82 5.29 -16.28
CA ALA A 18 3.74 6.40 -16.59
C ALA A 18 4.41 6.98 -15.36
N ASN A 19 3.75 6.91 -14.21
CA ASN A 19 4.21 7.55 -12.98
C ASN A 19 4.40 6.53 -11.87
N ALA A 20 5.24 6.88 -10.91
CA ALA A 20 5.33 6.12 -9.67
C ALA A 20 4.06 6.35 -8.86
N ILE A 21 3.61 5.30 -8.21
CA ILE A 21 2.45 5.39 -7.33
C ILE A 21 2.86 4.83 -5.96
N ILE A 22 2.61 5.62 -4.93
CA ILE A 22 2.70 5.14 -3.55
C ILE A 22 1.29 5.29 -2.97
N CYS A 23 0.72 4.18 -2.56
CA CYS A 23 -0.65 4.19 -2.05
C CYS A 23 -0.75 3.53 -0.68
N LEU A 24 -1.66 4.05 0.12
CA LEU A 24 -1.99 3.52 1.43
C LEU A 24 -3.34 2.81 1.34
N VAL A 25 -3.34 1.52 1.63
CA VAL A 25 -4.56 0.70 1.53
C VAL A 25 -4.67 -0.22 2.74
N PRO A 26 -5.87 -0.75 3.03
CA PRO A 26 -5.98 -1.83 4.01
C PRO A 26 -5.16 -3.04 3.56
N ALA A 27 -4.50 -3.70 4.51
CA ALA A 27 -3.67 -4.86 4.19
C ALA A 27 -4.56 -6.10 4.07
N ARG A 28 -5.43 -6.11 3.08
CA ARG A 28 -6.39 -7.17 2.83
C ARG A 28 -5.90 -8.10 1.73
N VAL A 29 -4.88 -8.88 2.06
CA VAL A 29 -4.15 -9.70 1.08
C VAL A 29 -4.98 -10.81 0.44
N GLU A 30 -6.13 -11.13 1.02
CA GLU A 30 -7.01 -12.17 0.51
C GLU A 30 -7.98 -11.68 -0.57
N THR A 31 -8.07 -10.36 -0.79
CA THR A 31 -9.08 -9.78 -1.69
C THR A 31 -8.63 -9.79 -3.14
N LYS A 32 -9.62 -9.74 -4.05
CA LYS A 32 -9.33 -9.67 -5.48
C LYS A 32 -8.61 -8.37 -5.84
N TRP A 33 -9.03 -7.24 -5.24
CA TRP A 33 -8.39 -5.97 -5.55
C TRP A 33 -6.94 -5.94 -5.08
N TRP A 34 -6.62 -6.58 -3.97
CA TRP A 34 -5.23 -6.70 -3.53
C TRP A 34 -4.41 -7.48 -4.55
N HIS A 35 -4.95 -8.60 -5.02
CA HIS A 35 -4.25 -9.43 -6.00
C HIS A 35 -4.03 -8.72 -7.33
N THR A 36 -5.00 -7.92 -7.77
CA THR A 36 -4.82 -7.09 -8.96
C THR A 36 -3.70 -6.08 -8.75
N LEU A 37 -3.72 -5.39 -7.61
CA LEU A 37 -2.71 -4.40 -7.27
C LEU A 37 -1.33 -5.04 -7.13
N ALA A 38 -1.27 -6.21 -6.51
CA ALA A 38 0.00 -6.90 -6.22
C ALA A 38 0.79 -7.23 -7.48
N LYS A 39 0.13 -7.45 -8.60
CA LYS A 39 0.81 -7.71 -9.88
C LYS A 39 1.70 -6.55 -10.30
N HIS A 40 1.43 -5.37 -9.81
CA HIS A 40 2.14 -4.14 -10.17
C HIS A 40 2.98 -3.60 -9.02
N MET A 41 2.98 -4.27 -7.88
CA MET A 41 3.78 -3.85 -6.73
C MET A 41 5.25 -4.17 -6.95
N VAL A 42 6.08 -3.17 -6.71
CA VAL A 42 7.53 -3.38 -6.57
C VAL A 42 7.82 -3.86 -5.16
N ALA A 43 7.17 -3.22 -4.19
CA ALA A 43 7.34 -3.53 -2.77
C ALA A 43 6.13 -3.00 -2.01
N TRP A 44 5.97 -3.48 -0.78
CA TRP A 44 4.97 -2.92 0.11
C TRP A 44 5.43 -3.04 1.55
N CYS A 45 4.99 -2.09 2.37
CA CYS A 45 5.29 -2.06 3.80
C CYS A 45 4.06 -2.43 4.60
N ALA A 46 4.19 -3.45 5.42
CA ALA A 46 3.18 -3.78 6.41
C ALA A 46 3.41 -2.88 7.62
N ILE A 47 2.56 -1.88 7.80
CA ILE A 47 2.70 -0.90 8.86
C ILE A 47 2.52 -1.58 10.21
N GLY A 48 3.45 -1.31 11.14
CA GLY A 48 3.36 -1.83 12.50
C GLY A 48 2.24 -1.15 13.28
N GLY A 49 1.41 -1.95 13.95
CA GLY A 49 0.28 -1.44 14.70
C GLY A 49 -0.84 -0.91 13.81
N ARG A 50 -1.71 -0.13 14.39
CA ARG A 50 -2.84 0.48 13.70
C ARG A 50 -2.57 1.96 13.53
N LEU A 51 -2.90 2.49 12.34
CA LEU A 51 -2.77 3.92 12.09
C LEU A 51 -3.75 4.67 12.99
N LYS A 52 -3.28 5.81 13.48
CA LYS A 52 -4.11 6.74 14.25
C LYS A 52 -4.42 7.93 13.38
N PHE A 53 -5.61 8.47 13.57
CA PHE A 53 -6.06 9.61 12.80
C PHE A 53 -6.01 10.86 13.63
N TYR A 54 -5.72 11.97 12.97
CA TYR A 54 -5.69 13.29 13.61
C TYR A 54 -6.73 14.17 12.94
N ASP A 55 -7.35 15.04 13.73
CA ASP A 55 -8.32 15.96 13.18
C ASP A 55 -7.62 17.16 12.53
N GLU A 56 -8.41 18.09 12.02
CA GLU A 56 -7.90 19.27 11.34
C GLU A 56 -7.07 20.20 12.22
N HIS A 57 -7.16 20.04 13.53
CA HIS A 57 -6.39 20.81 14.51
C HIS A 57 -5.16 20.06 15.00
N GLY A 58 -4.89 18.88 14.44
CA GLY A 58 -3.73 18.08 14.83
C GLY A 58 -3.94 17.27 16.10
N ALA A 59 -5.16 17.19 16.62
CA ALA A 59 -5.45 16.37 17.79
C ALA A 59 -5.77 14.93 17.39
N GLU A 60 -5.26 13.97 18.17
CA GLU A 60 -5.51 12.56 17.90
C GLU A 60 -6.98 12.25 18.13
N THR A 61 -7.58 11.57 17.15
CA THR A 61 -8.97 11.14 17.30
C THR A 61 -9.04 9.90 18.19
N PRO A 62 -10.22 9.61 18.77
CA PRO A 62 -10.35 8.48 19.70
C PRO A 62 -10.24 7.10 19.05
N HIS A 63 -10.23 7.03 17.73
CA HIS A 63 -10.23 5.74 17.02
C HIS A 63 -9.01 5.55 16.18
N SER A 64 -8.48 4.31 16.20
CA SER A 64 -7.44 3.87 15.27
C SER A 64 -8.10 3.33 14.01
N ALA A 65 -7.30 3.08 12.97
CA ALA A 65 -7.78 2.34 11.80
C ALA A 65 -8.31 0.98 12.24
N PRO A 66 -9.49 0.56 11.76
CA PRO A 66 -10.08 -0.72 12.16
C PRO A 66 -9.41 -1.95 11.52
N PHE A 67 -8.40 -1.75 10.70
CA PHE A 67 -7.71 -2.80 9.96
C PHE A 67 -6.22 -2.47 9.86
N PRO A 68 -5.38 -3.48 9.63
CA PRO A 68 -3.97 -3.22 9.35
C PRO A 68 -3.82 -2.47 8.03
N SER A 69 -2.77 -1.68 7.93
CA SER A 69 -2.53 -0.83 6.76
C SER A 69 -1.26 -1.23 6.03
N ALA A 70 -1.26 -1.05 4.72
CA ALA A 70 -0.13 -1.30 3.86
C ALA A 70 0.17 -0.07 3.02
N VAL A 71 1.45 0.23 2.85
CA VAL A 71 1.91 1.25 1.90
C VAL A 71 2.57 0.50 0.74
N CYS A 72 2.12 0.76 -0.47
CA CYS A 72 2.55 0.02 -1.65
C CYS A 72 3.25 0.93 -2.65
N LEU A 73 4.37 0.46 -3.19
CA LEU A 73 5.07 1.12 -4.29
C LEU A 73 4.77 0.36 -5.58
N LEU A 74 4.22 1.05 -6.57
CA LEU A 74 3.84 0.45 -7.85
C LEU A 74 4.71 0.96 -8.98
N HIS A 75 4.97 0.11 -9.96
CA HIS A 75 5.48 0.42 -11.31
C HIS A 75 6.94 0.87 -11.42
N ARG A 76 7.57 1.38 -10.37
CA ARG A 76 8.90 2.00 -10.48
C ARG A 76 9.93 1.28 -9.60
N PRO A 77 10.54 0.19 -10.11
CA PRO A 77 11.53 -0.55 -9.32
C PRO A 77 12.77 0.27 -8.96
N GLU A 78 13.07 1.32 -9.72
CA GLU A 78 14.22 2.17 -9.41
C GLU A 78 14.05 2.96 -8.10
N LEU A 79 12.82 3.05 -7.59
CA LEU A 79 12.54 3.73 -6.33
C LEU A 79 12.60 2.81 -5.11
N LEU A 80 12.94 1.54 -5.31
CA LEU A 80 12.91 0.55 -4.24
C LEU A 80 13.78 0.94 -3.04
N SER A 81 15.01 1.38 -3.30
CA SER A 81 15.92 1.74 -2.20
C SER A 81 15.40 2.89 -1.36
N GLN A 82 14.85 3.92 -2.01
CA GLN A 82 14.25 5.04 -1.28
C GLN A 82 13.04 4.59 -0.49
N PHE A 83 12.22 3.74 -1.09
CA PHE A 83 11.03 3.22 -0.42
C PHE A 83 11.43 2.44 0.83
N GLN A 84 12.40 1.56 0.72
CA GLN A 84 12.87 0.77 1.86
C GLN A 84 13.38 1.67 2.99
N ARG A 85 14.23 2.63 2.66
CA ARG A 85 14.76 3.54 3.68
C ARG A 85 13.67 4.34 4.39
N SER A 86 12.67 4.77 3.63
CA SER A 86 11.59 5.58 4.17
C SER A 86 10.65 4.79 5.06
N PHE A 87 10.37 3.53 4.71
CA PHE A 87 9.30 2.79 5.37
C PHE A 87 9.76 1.69 6.33
N GLU A 88 11.02 1.26 6.27
CA GLU A 88 11.52 0.28 7.24
C GLU A 88 11.31 0.70 8.70
N PRO A 89 11.46 1.98 9.08
CA PRO A 89 11.18 2.37 10.46
C PRO A 89 9.71 2.22 10.86
N LEU A 90 8.80 2.11 9.91
CA LEU A 90 7.36 2.07 10.17
C LEU A 90 6.78 0.66 10.16
N GLY A 91 7.50 -0.32 9.65
CA GLY A 91 6.98 -1.67 9.56
C GLY A 91 7.89 -2.60 8.79
N LEU A 92 7.33 -3.71 8.31
CA LEU A 92 8.07 -4.71 7.55
C LEU A 92 7.90 -4.45 6.06
N VAL A 93 9.02 -4.38 5.35
CA VAL A 93 9.00 -4.14 3.91
C VAL A 93 9.18 -5.47 3.18
N TYR A 94 8.26 -5.78 2.30
CA TYR A 94 8.28 -6.95 1.43
C TYR A 94 8.56 -6.52 0.01
N VAL A 95 9.50 -7.20 -0.65
CA VAL A 95 9.90 -6.90 -2.01
C VAL A 95 9.40 -8.00 -2.93
N GLN A 96 8.76 -7.60 -4.02
CA GLN A 96 8.17 -8.51 -4.99
C GLN A 96 9.21 -8.95 -6.01
N HIS A 97 9.87 -10.05 -5.76
CA HIS A 97 10.86 -10.59 -6.69
C HIS A 97 10.29 -11.68 -7.61
N GLY A 98 9.50 -12.55 -7.04
CA GLY A 98 9.14 -13.81 -7.70
C GLY A 98 8.22 -13.67 -8.89
N LEU A 99 7.38 -12.65 -8.91
CA LEU A 99 6.39 -12.51 -9.97
C LEU A 99 6.98 -12.37 -11.36
N ARG A 100 8.18 -11.84 -11.44
CA ARG A 100 8.83 -11.62 -12.73
C ARG A 100 9.56 -12.84 -13.24
N ALA A 101 9.90 -13.74 -12.35
CA ALA A 101 10.58 -14.95 -12.72
C ALA A 101 9.62 -15.98 -13.30
N LEU A 102 8.35 -15.75 -13.08
CA LEU A 102 7.32 -16.65 -13.55
C LEU A 102 6.84 -16.22 -14.93
#